data_3851010e920fb9c97fad1773ac330836
#
_entry.id   3851010e920fb9c97fad1773ac330836
#
_cell.length_a   1.000
_cell.length_b   1.000
_cell.length_c   1.000
_cell.angle_alpha   90.00
_cell.angle_beta   90.00
_cell.angle_gamma   90.00
#
_symmetry.space_group_name_H-M   'P 1'
#
loop_
_entity.id
_entity.type
_entity.pdbx_description
1 polymer ?
#
loop_
_entity_poly.entity_id
_entity_poly.type
_entity_poly.pdbx_seq_one_letter_code
_entity_poly.pdbx_strand_id
1 'polypeptide(L)'
;MNGGMHMPLQYKVNVLTELKNKGYNTNRIRTEALLSQSTLQKLREGKGVSWDNIETLCRLIGCQPGELIEYLPDTGDTKNRED
;
A
#
# COMPACT_ATOMS: atom_id res chain seq x y z
N MET A 1 3.49 -2.56 -23.30
CA MET A 1 3.65 -2.69 -22.88
C MET A 1 3.50 -2.81 -22.12
N ASN A 2 3.07 -2.83 -22.04
CA ASN A 2 2.86 -2.91 -21.34
C ASN A 2 3.01 -3.07 -20.46
N GLY A 3 2.82 -3.60 -21.14
CA GLY A 3 3.30 -4.35 -20.13
C GLY A 3 3.83 -3.63 -18.97
N GLY A 4 4.37 -2.64 -19.07
CA GLY A 4 4.92 -1.94 -17.95
C GLY A 4 3.96 -1.68 -16.83
N MET A 5 2.74 -2.13 -17.00
CA MET A 5 1.76 -1.87 -15.96
C MET A 5 1.76 -2.89 -14.84
N HIS A 6 2.46 -4.00 -15.01
CA HIS A 6 2.49 -4.98 -13.95
C HIS A 6 3.34 -4.48 -12.79
N MET A 7 2.84 -4.61 -11.58
CA MET A 7 3.57 -4.22 -10.39
C MET A 7 3.64 -5.42 -9.46
N PRO A 8 4.78 -6.09 -9.40
CA PRO A 8 4.90 -7.30 -8.58
C PRO A 8 4.60 -7.06 -7.12
N LEU A 9 5.00 -5.91 -6.60
CA LEU A 9 4.70 -5.59 -5.21
C LEU A 9 3.48 -4.70 -5.19
N GLN A 10 2.44 -5.13 -4.55
CA GLN A 10 1.19 -4.38 -4.57
C GLN A 10 0.44 -4.53 -3.27
N TYR A 11 -0.57 -3.71 -3.08
CA TYR A 11 -1.41 -3.81 -1.89
C TYR A 11 -2.37 -4.97 -2.08
N LYS A 12 -2.49 -5.79 -1.07
CA LYS A 12 -3.41 -6.91 -1.11
C LYS A 12 -4.78 -6.55 -0.56
N VAL A 13 -4.91 -5.36 0.02
CA VAL A 13 -6.19 -4.88 0.55
C VAL A 13 -6.35 -3.43 0.14
N ASN A 14 -7.56 -2.91 0.24
CA ASN A 14 -7.78 -1.50 0.04
C ASN A 14 -7.41 -0.81 1.34
N VAL A 15 -6.23 -0.21 1.37
CA VAL A 15 -5.68 0.37 2.60
C VAL A 15 -6.57 1.45 3.19
N LEU A 16 -7.14 2.30 2.33
CA LEU A 16 -8.00 3.37 2.84
C LEU A 16 -9.26 2.81 3.47
N THR A 17 -9.77 1.70 2.94
CA THR A 17 -10.93 1.04 3.54
C THR A 17 -10.55 0.44 4.90
N GLU A 18 -9.36 -0.17 4.99
CA GLU A 18 -8.90 -0.73 6.25
C GLU A 18 -8.75 0.37 7.31
N LEU A 19 -8.20 1.52 6.90
CA LEU A 19 -8.07 2.64 7.83
C LEU A 19 -9.45 3.12 8.27
N LYS A 20 -10.39 3.23 7.33
CA LYS A 20 -11.73 3.69 7.66
C LYS A 20 -12.41 2.74 8.63
N ASN A 21 -12.20 1.43 8.45
CA ASN A 21 -12.78 0.44 9.33
C ASN A 21 -12.25 0.55 10.75
N LYS A 22 -11.06 1.13 10.91
CA LYS A 22 -10.49 1.35 12.24
C LYS A 22 -10.78 2.76 12.76
N GLY A 23 -11.62 3.50 12.06
CA GLY A 23 -11.99 4.83 12.52
C GLY A 23 -11.17 5.96 11.93
N TYR A 24 -10.30 5.66 10.97
CA TYR A 24 -9.44 6.67 10.38
C TYR A 24 -9.89 6.97 8.96
N ASN A 25 -10.95 7.76 8.82
CA ASN A 25 -11.37 8.19 7.48
C ASN A 25 -10.42 9.27 7.00
N THR A 26 -10.53 9.64 5.72
CA THR A 26 -9.60 10.61 5.14
C THR A 26 -9.66 11.97 5.83
N ASN A 27 -10.83 12.36 6.29
CA ASN A 27 -10.94 13.63 6.97
C ASN A 27 -10.14 13.62 8.28
N ARG A 28 -10.25 12.55 9.04
CA ARG A 28 -9.50 12.45 10.28
C ARG A 28 -8.00 12.36 10.03
N ILE A 29 -7.61 11.59 9.01
CA ILE A 29 -6.20 11.48 8.66
C ILE A 29 -5.64 12.85 8.32
N ARG A 30 -6.39 13.65 7.57
CA ARG A 30 -5.93 14.97 7.19
C ARG A 30 -5.90 15.93 8.38
N THR A 31 -6.97 15.96 9.17
CA THR A 31 -7.03 16.91 10.26
C THR A 31 -6.04 16.60 11.37
N GLU A 32 -5.74 15.33 11.58
CA GLU A 32 -4.76 14.95 12.58
C GLU A 32 -3.36 14.78 11.98
N ALA A 33 -3.21 15.10 10.71
CA ALA A 33 -1.92 15.05 10.02
C ALA A 33 -1.23 13.70 10.16
N LEU A 34 -2.00 12.63 10.09
CA LEU A 34 -1.43 11.29 10.24
C LEU A 34 -0.67 10.84 9.01
N LEU A 35 -1.13 11.24 7.83
CA LEU A 35 -0.49 10.95 6.56
C LEU A 35 -0.63 12.18 5.68
N SER A 36 0.34 12.42 4.81
CA SER A 36 0.27 13.57 3.92
C SER A 36 -0.75 13.35 2.81
N GLN A 37 -1.16 14.43 2.17
CA GLN A 37 -2.09 14.34 1.04
C GLN A 37 -1.47 13.57 -0.10
N SER A 38 -0.16 13.72 -0.33
CA SER A 38 0.48 12.98 -1.40
C SER A 38 0.51 11.49 -1.09
N THR A 39 0.69 11.13 0.17
CA THR A 39 0.64 9.70 0.56
C THR A 39 -0.76 9.15 0.35
N LEU A 40 -1.80 9.90 0.73
CA LEU A 40 -3.17 9.46 0.50
C LEU A 40 -3.44 9.25 -0.99
N GLN A 41 -2.92 10.15 -1.83
CA GLN A 41 -3.12 10.02 -3.26
C GLN A 41 -2.43 8.76 -3.79
N LYS A 42 -1.22 8.48 -3.31
CA LYS A 42 -0.51 7.27 -3.71
C LYS A 42 -1.28 6.02 -3.31
N LEU A 43 -1.85 6.03 -2.12
CA LEU A 43 -2.65 4.88 -1.67
C LEU A 43 -3.88 4.71 -2.56
N ARG A 44 -4.53 5.81 -2.96
CA ARG A 44 -5.67 5.73 -3.86
C ARG A 44 -5.28 5.13 -5.20
N GLU A 45 -4.08 5.46 -5.67
CA GLU A 45 -3.61 5.02 -6.97
C GLU A 45 -2.90 3.68 -6.93
N GLY A 46 -2.75 3.11 -5.75
CA GLY A 46 -2.07 1.82 -5.62
C GLY A 46 -0.57 1.92 -5.77
N LYS A 47 0.00 3.11 -5.53
CA LYS A 47 1.43 3.30 -5.66
C LYS A 47 2.15 3.08 -4.33
N GLY A 48 3.43 2.82 -4.40
CA GLY A 48 4.22 2.59 -3.20
C GLY A 48 4.38 3.84 -2.36
N VAL A 49 4.60 3.64 -1.08
CA VAL A 49 4.82 4.73 -0.14
C VAL A 49 6.09 4.42 0.65
N SER A 50 6.54 5.39 1.42
CA SER A 50 7.78 5.24 2.16
C SER A 50 7.65 4.23 3.30
N TRP A 51 8.79 3.77 3.78
CA TRP A 51 8.81 2.87 4.94
C TRP A 51 8.13 3.51 6.14
N ASP A 52 8.37 4.81 6.35
CA ASP A 52 7.73 5.51 7.46
C ASP A 52 6.21 5.47 7.33
N ASN A 53 5.72 5.59 6.10
CA ASN A 53 4.28 5.53 5.88
C ASN A 53 3.76 4.12 6.12
N ILE A 54 4.51 3.11 5.71
CA ILE A 54 4.11 1.72 5.98
C ILE A 54 4.02 1.49 7.49
N GLU A 55 5.00 2.00 8.23
CA GLU A 55 4.99 1.87 9.68
C GLU A 55 3.75 2.54 10.27
N THR A 56 3.42 3.73 9.80
CA THR A 56 2.24 4.44 10.27
C THR A 56 0.98 3.64 9.99
N LEU A 57 0.87 3.10 8.78
CA LEU A 57 -0.30 2.30 8.42
C LEU A 57 -0.44 1.09 9.34
N CYS A 58 0.67 0.40 9.60
CA CYS A 58 0.64 -0.77 10.47
C CYS A 58 0.20 -0.38 11.88
N ARG A 59 0.67 0.76 12.37
CA ARG A 59 0.32 1.20 13.70
C ARG A 59 -1.17 1.57 13.78
N LEU A 60 -1.67 2.30 12.79
CA LEU A 60 -3.06 2.74 12.80
C LEU A 60 -4.03 1.58 12.62
N ILE A 61 -3.70 0.66 11.74
CA ILE A 61 -4.58 -0.46 11.45
C ILE A 61 -4.38 -1.60 12.46
N GLY A 62 -3.20 -1.66 13.05
CA GLY A 62 -2.91 -2.72 14.01
C GLY A 62 -2.55 -4.02 13.32
N CYS A 63 -1.70 -3.95 12.31
CA CYS A 63 -1.36 -5.13 11.52
C CYS A 63 0.11 -5.13 11.16
N GLN A 64 0.53 -6.20 10.50
CA GLN A 64 1.89 -6.33 10.00
C GLN A 64 1.93 -5.94 8.52
N PRO A 65 3.08 -5.53 8.00
CA PRO A 65 3.16 -5.13 6.59
C PRO A 65 2.69 -6.22 5.63
N GLY A 66 2.92 -7.48 5.97
CA GLY A 66 2.49 -8.58 5.11
C GLY A 66 0.99 -8.71 5.02
N GLU A 67 0.25 -8.03 5.87
CA GLU A 67 -1.20 -8.02 5.77
C GLU A 67 -1.70 -6.92 4.85
N LEU A 68 -0.82 -5.99 4.49
CA LEU A 68 -1.18 -4.87 3.62
C LEU A 68 -0.67 -5.03 2.21
N ILE A 69 0.52 -5.61 2.05
CA ILE A 69 1.17 -5.70 0.75
C ILE A 69 1.58 -7.13 0.47
N GLU A 70 1.78 -7.43 -0.79
CA GLU A 70 2.19 -8.76 -1.18
C GLU A 70 3.01 -8.68 -2.46
N TYR A 71 3.83 -9.70 -2.68
CA TYR A 71 4.62 -9.78 -3.88
C TYR A 71 3.98 -10.85 -4.77
N LEU A 72 3.62 -10.44 -5.98
CA LEU A 72 3.04 -11.35 -6.95
C LEU A 72 3.94 -11.29 -8.18
N PRO A 73 4.83 -12.26 -8.35
CA PRO A 73 5.74 -12.23 -9.51
C PRO A 73 4.94 -12.36 -10.80
N ASP A 74 5.44 -11.68 -11.82
CA ASP A 74 4.85 -11.80 -13.13
C ASP A 74 5.10 -13.23 -13.60
N THR A 75 4.07 -13.90 -14.03
CA THR A 75 4.22 -15.30 -14.42
C THR A 75 5.25 -15.48 -15.52
N GLY A 76 5.38 -14.53 -16.40
CA GLY A 76 6.35 -14.67 -17.48
C GLY A 76 7.78 -14.52 -17.03
N ASP A 77 8.00 -14.03 -15.83
CA ASP A 77 9.34 -13.76 -15.37
C ASP A 77 9.91 -14.77 -14.42
N THR A 78 9.15 -15.73 -14.01
CA THR A 78 9.63 -16.59 -12.96
C THR A 78 10.91 -17.28 -13.31
N LYS A 79 11.08 -17.65 -14.58
CA LYS A 79 12.26 -18.36 -14.93
C LYS A 79 13.46 -17.47 -14.94
N ASN A 80 13.31 -16.20 -14.94
CA ASN A 80 14.44 -15.34 -15.00
C ASN A 80 15.08 -15.11 -13.68
N ARG A 81 14.49 -15.65 -12.68
CA ARG A 81 14.99 -15.33 -11.41
C ARG A 81 15.99 -16.23 -10.93
N GLU A 82 16.23 -17.18 -11.60
CA GLU A 82 17.05 -18.10 -11.18
C GLU A 82 18.32 -17.65 -10.91
N ASP A 83 18.68 -16.94 -11.22
CA ASP A 83 19.91 -16.61 -10.96
C ASP A 83 20.36 -16.75 -9.84
#